data_5046dd43a736ac1f0dfbd5ab4c75939a
#
_entry.id   5046dd43a736ac1f0dfbd5ab4c75939a
#
_cell.length_a   1.000
_cell.length_b   1.000
_cell.length_c   1.000
_cell.angle_alpha   90.00
_cell.angle_beta   90.00
_cell.angle_gamma   90.00
#
_symmetry.space_group_name_H-M   'P 1'
#
loop_
_entity.id
_entity.type
_entity.pdbx_description
1 polymer ?
#
loop_
_entity_poly.entity_id
_entity_poly.type
_entity_poly.pdbx_seq_one_letter_code
_entity_poly.pdbx_strand_id
1 'polypeptide(L)'
;MRRFVVTLLAAGAALSVAGQTLAQAPTPAPGAPAPAPAAPAAVPDQMPFDIPYGAPISADRAAQVVAAAVAEAKKSPRNWKLAIAVVDPNGDLVYFYKMDQTQVASIGIAQGKARTAARFRRPSGAFFTLMQTPAGAFASTLDPTLVASHGGFPLIEGGKMIGAIGCSGATGDQDGVACKAGADTVK
;
A
#
# COMPACT_ATOMS: atom_id res chain seq x y z
N MET A 1 -16.59 -65.02 21.11
CA MET A 1 -15.48 -65.04 20.16
C MET A 1 -16.07 -64.94 18.75
N ARG A 2 -16.04 -63.78 18.14
CA ARG A 2 -16.44 -63.57 16.72
C ARG A 2 -15.24 -63.04 15.99
N ARG A 3 -14.72 -63.84 15.04
CA ARG A 3 -13.61 -63.50 14.17
C ARG A 3 -14.14 -62.67 13.00
N PHE A 4 -13.68 -61.44 12.86
CA PHE A 4 -13.92 -60.64 11.65
C PHE A 4 -12.80 -60.93 10.66
N VAL A 5 -13.18 -61.44 9.48
CA VAL A 5 -12.32 -61.60 8.32
C VAL A 5 -12.40 -60.30 7.53
N VAL A 6 -11.27 -59.60 7.41
CA VAL A 6 -11.11 -58.42 6.57
C VAL A 6 -10.60 -58.86 5.20
N THR A 7 -11.44 -58.73 4.21
CA THR A 7 -11.07 -59.02 2.81
C THR A 7 -10.47 -57.72 2.22
N LEU A 8 -9.19 -57.74 1.88
CA LEU A 8 -8.50 -56.65 1.15
C LEU A 8 -8.88 -56.77 -0.34
N LEU A 9 -9.61 -55.79 -0.89
CA LEU A 9 -9.71 -55.60 -2.34
C LEU A 9 -8.57 -54.67 -2.78
N ALA A 10 -7.66 -55.19 -3.58
CA ALA A 10 -6.66 -54.41 -4.27
C ALA A 10 -7.27 -53.86 -5.57
N ALA A 11 -7.54 -52.57 -5.60
CA ALA A 11 -7.89 -51.84 -6.83
C ALA A 11 -6.63 -51.32 -7.49
N GLY A 12 -6.21 -51.92 -8.56
CA GLY A 12 -5.12 -51.44 -9.41
C GLY A 12 -5.56 -50.24 -10.22
N ALA A 13 -5.06 -49.06 -9.90
CA ALA A 13 -5.25 -47.87 -10.73
C ALA A 13 -4.11 -47.81 -11.76
N ALA A 14 -4.49 -48.04 -13.04
CA ALA A 14 -3.58 -47.81 -14.17
C ALA A 14 -3.43 -46.30 -14.39
N LEU A 15 -2.21 -45.78 -14.10
CA LEU A 15 -1.86 -44.40 -14.49
C LEU A 15 -1.62 -44.35 -16.00
N SER A 16 -2.56 -43.78 -16.75
CA SER A 16 -2.34 -43.36 -18.12
C SER A 16 -1.54 -42.05 -18.11
N VAL A 17 -0.25 -42.12 -18.46
CA VAL A 17 0.55 -40.92 -18.72
C VAL A 17 0.12 -40.34 -20.06
N ALA A 18 -0.70 -39.31 -20.02
CA ALA A 18 -0.99 -38.49 -21.18
C ALA A 18 0.28 -37.65 -21.49
N GLY A 19 0.96 -38.02 -22.58
CA GLY A 19 2.09 -37.26 -23.09
C GLY A 19 1.64 -35.85 -23.47
N GLN A 20 2.05 -34.86 -22.69
CA GLN A 20 1.92 -33.45 -23.08
C GLN A 20 2.97 -33.19 -24.15
N THR A 21 2.54 -33.08 -25.40
CA THR A 21 3.35 -32.50 -26.46
C THR A 21 3.60 -31.03 -26.13
N LEU A 22 4.81 -30.69 -25.71
CA LEU A 22 5.27 -29.30 -25.64
C LEU A 22 5.16 -28.70 -27.03
N ALA A 23 4.19 -27.79 -27.21
CA ALA A 23 4.11 -26.98 -28.43
C ALA A 23 5.42 -26.16 -28.53
N GLN A 24 6.29 -26.53 -29.46
CA GLN A 24 7.45 -25.73 -29.80
C GLN A 24 6.96 -24.38 -30.36
N ALA A 25 7.47 -23.30 -29.76
CA ALA A 25 7.28 -21.97 -30.32
C ALA A 25 7.77 -21.95 -31.77
N PRO A 26 7.06 -21.29 -32.69
CA PRO A 26 7.48 -21.22 -34.08
C PRO A 26 8.89 -20.62 -34.19
N THR A 27 9.80 -21.35 -34.78
CA THR A 27 11.14 -20.85 -35.12
C THR A 27 10.98 -19.66 -36.06
N PRO A 28 11.59 -18.50 -35.80
CA PRO A 28 11.55 -17.37 -36.72
C PRO A 28 12.18 -17.77 -38.06
N ALA A 29 11.52 -17.36 -39.16
CA ALA A 29 11.99 -17.63 -40.49
C ALA A 29 13.41 -17.06 -40.70
N PRO A 30 14.34 -17.80 -41.39
CA PRO A 30 15.66 -17.29 -41.64
C PRO A 30 15.57 -16.07 -42.57
N GLY A 31 16.04 -14.90 -42.08
CA GLY A 31 16.13 -13.69 -42.86
C GLY A 31 15.24 -12.52 -42.43
N ALA A 32 14.41 -12.67 -41.41
CA ALA A 32 13.73 -11.48 -40.86
C ALA A 32 14.76 -10.60 -40.11
N PRO A 33 14.90 -9.32 -40.43
CA PRO A 33 15.77 -8.42 -39.69
C PRO A 33 15.30 -8.38 -38.23
N ALA A 34 16.25 -8.45 -37.31
CA ALA A 34 15.92 -8.28 -35.86
C ALA A 34 15.20 -6.94 -35.68
N PRO A 35 14.14 -6.87 -34.84
CA PRO A 35 13.49 -5.60 -34.55
C PRO A 35 14.56 -4.62 -34.03
N ALA A 36 14.58 -3.41 -34.63
CA ALA A 36 15.49 -2.35 -34.18
C ALA A 36 15.29 -2.11 -32.69
N PRO A 37 16.36 -1.83 -31.93
CA PRO A 37 16.22 -1.47 -30.50
C PRO A 37 15.20 -0.33 -30.40
N ALA A 38 14.20 -0.49 -29.51
CA ALA A 38 13.26 0.60 -29.24
C ALA A 38 14.05 1.83 -28.80
N ALA A 39 13.76 2.98 -29.39
CA ALA A 39 14.36 4.24 -28.97
C ALA A 39 14.10 4.41 -27.45
N PRO A 40 15.08 4.91 -26.68
CA PRO A 40 14.90 5.15 -25.27
C PRO A 40 13.68 6.06 -25.09
N ALA A 41 12.77 5.69 -24.17
CA ALA A 41 11.62 6.51 -23.83
C ALA A 41 12.13 7.89 -23.39
N ALA A 42 11.50 8.96 -23.91
CA ALA A 42 11.85 10.33 -23.52
C ALA A 42 11.71 10.46 -21.99
N VAL A 43 12.72 11.00 -21.33
CA VAL A 43 12.67 11.31 -19.90
C VAL A 43 11.69 12.47 -19.72
N PRO A 44 10.66 12.34 -18.86
CA PRO A 44 9.74 13.46 -18.63
C PRO A 44 10.45 14.65 -18.00
N ASP A 45 10.22 15.85 -18.53
CA ASP A 45 10.78 17.09 -17.97
C ASP A 45 10.11 17.47 -16.63
N GLN A 46 8.85 17.07 -16.46
CA GLN A 46 8.07 17.45 -15.27
C GLN A 46 8.31 16.50 -14.10
N MET A 47 8.69 17.08 -12.95
CA MET A 47 8.75 16.40 -11.66
C MET A 47 7.32 16.16 -11.13
N PRO A 48 6.84 14.90 -11.00
CA PRO A 48 5.45 14.64 -10.63
C PRO A 48 5.12 14.95 -9.15
N PHE A 49 6.11 15.26 -8.32
CA PHE A 49 5.96 15.46 -6.86
C PHE A 49 6.79 16.66 -6.39
N ASP A 50 6.58 17.80 -7.02
CA ASP A 50 7.32 19.04 -6.74
C ASP A 50 6.61 19.91 -5.68
N ILE A 51 6.25 19.31 -4.54
CA ILE A 51 5.69 20.02 -3.40
C ILE A 51 6.84 20.34 -2.45
N PRO A 52 7.19 21.62 -2.24
CA PRO A 52 8.28 21.98 -1.33
C PRO A 52 7.94 21.62 0.12
N TYR A 53 8.96 21.31 0.91
CA TYR A 53 8.79 21.11 2.34
C TYR A 53 8.61 22.45 3.04
N GLY A 54 7.68 22.48 4.02
CA GLY A 54 7.42 23.60 4.91
C GLY A 54 7.93 23.36 6.33
N ALA A 55 7.59 24.26 7.24
CA ALA A 55 7.84 24.05 8.67
C ALA A 55 7.03 22.83 9.17
N PRO A 56 7.57 22.04 10.13
CA PRO A 56 6.87 20.91 10.71
C PRO A 56 5.52 21.31 11.33
N ILE A 57 4.50 20.47 11.17
CA ILE A 57 3.21 20.63 11.83
C ILE A 57 3.37 20.59 13.35
N SER A 58 2.66 21.47 14.07
CA SER A 58 2.64 21.46 15.53
C SER A 58 1.80 20.28 16.06
N ALA A 59 2.07 19.86 17.31
CA ALA A 59 1.30 18.80 17.97
C ALA A 59 -0.19 19.16 18.11
N ASP A 60 -0.52 20.42 18.42
CA ASP A 60 -1.92 20.87 18.54
C ASP A 60 -2.67 20.81 17.20
N ARG A 61 -1.99 21.20 16.12
CA ARG A 61 -2.55 21.10 14.78
C ARG A 61 -2.72 19.64 14.36
N ALA A 62 -1.74 18.80 14.67
CA ALA A 62 -1.81 17.35 14.42
C ALA A 62 -2.96 16.68 15.16
N ALA A 63 -3.22 17.09 16.42
CA ALA A 63 -4.37 16.61 17.18
C ALA A 63 -5.72 16.98 16.50
N GLN A 64 -5.84 18.18 15.94
CA GLN A 64 -7.05 18.62 15.19
C GLN A 64 -7.25 17.78 13.92
N VAL A 65 -6.18 17.53 13.17
CA VAL A 65 -6.19 16.66 11.98
C VAL A 65 -6.67 15.26 12.34
N VAL A 66 -6.15 14.70 13.42
CA VAL A 66 -6.55 13.38 13.91
C VAL A 66 -8.00 13.37 14.38
N ALA A 67 -8.46 14.42 15.07
CA ALA A 67 -9.86 14.52 15.52
C ALA A 67 -10.84 14.46 14.34
N ALA A 68 -10.52 15.11 13.22
CA ALA A 68 -11.34 15.07 12.00
C ALA A 68 -11.37 13.66 11.39
N ALA A 69 -10.24 12.96 11.33
CA ALA A 69 -10.19 11.58 10.85
C ALA A 69 -10.99 10.62 11.74
N VAL A 70 -10.92 10.79 13.07
CA VAL A 70 -11.74 10.03 14.05
C VAL A 70 -13.22 10.31 13.87
N ALA A 71 -13.60 11.58 13.65
CA ALA A 71 -15.00 11.96 13.42
C ALA A 71 -15.54 11.29 12.15
N GLU A 72 -14.74 11.23 11.08
CA GLU A 72 -15.13 10.55 9.85
C GLU A 72 -15.30 9.04 10.07
N ALA A 73 -14.34 8.38 10.74
CA ALA A 73 -14.40 6.95 11.04
C ALA A 73 -15.66 6.57 11.84
N LYS A 74 -16.11 7.44 12.73
CA LYS A 74 -17.33 7.25 13.55
C LYS A 74 -18.63 7.39 12.77
N LYS A 75 -18.63 8.02 11.59
CA LYS A 75 -19.83 8.09 10.72
C LYS A 75 -20.19 6.75 10.10
N SER A 76 -19.22 5.84 9.98
CA SER A 76 -19.48 4.50 9.45
C SER A 76 -20.43 3.73 10.38
N PRO A 77 -21.46 3.05 9.84
CA PRO A 77 -22.35 2.20 10.63
C PRO A 77 -21.61 1.11 11.44
N ARG A 78 -20.42 0.72 11.00
CA ARG A 78 -19.55 -0.25 11.68
C ARG A 78 -18.54 0.39 12.62
N ASN A 79 -18.49 1.74 12.69
CA ASN A 79 -17.57 2.48 13.54
C ASN A 79 -16.14 1.96 13.39
N TRP A 80 -15.45 2.35 12.33
CA TRP A 80 -14.09 1.86 12.03
C TRP A 80 -13.14 2.13 13.18
N LYS A 81 -12.38 1.12 13.57
CA LYS A 81 -11.45 1.16 14.71
C LYS A 81 -10.04 1.41 14.17
N LEU A 82 -9.58 2.64 14.25
CA LEU A 82 -8.36 3.09 13.60
C LEU A 82 -7.25 3.45 14.59
N ALA A 83 -6.02 3.13 14.21
CA ALA A 83 -4.81 3.80 14.66
C ALA A 83 -4.52 4.93 13.65
N ILE A 84 -4.18 6.10 14.13
CA ILE A 84 -3.95 7.30 13.32
C ILE A 84 -2.66 7.94 13.80
N ALA A 85 -1.73 8.16 12.87
CA ALA A 85 -0.45 8.77 13.12
C ALA A 85 -0.29 10.05 12.28
N VAL A 86 0.25 11.11 12.88
CA VAL A 86 0.72 12.29 12.17
C VAL A 86 2.22 12.38 12.36
N VAL A 87 2.95 12.58 11.27
CA VAL A 87 4.40 12.73 11.24
C VAL A 87 4.77 14.09 10.65
N ASP A 88 5.96 14.56 10.97
CA ASP A 88 6.57 15.74 10.37
C ASP A 88 7.06 15.46 8.92
N PRO A 89 7.64 16.44 8.20
CA PRO A 89 8.16 16.23 6.86
C PRO A 89 9.30 15.19 6.77
N ASN A 90 10.03 14.92 7.85
CA ASN A 90 11.09 13.89 7.88
C ASN A 90 10.51 12.48 8.07
N GLY A 91 9.27 12.39 8.53
CA GLY A 91 8.60 11.14 8.88
C GLY A 91 8.69 10.81 10.38
N ASP A 92 9.09 11.74 11.22
CA ASP A 92 9.15 11.57 12.66
C ASP A 92 7.78 11.79 13.29
N LEU A 93 7.44 10.98 14.31
CA LEU A 93 6.12 10.99 14.92
C LEU A 93 5.87 12.28 15.72
N VAL A 94 4.81 13.01 15.35
CA VAL A 94 4.35 14.22 16.05
C VAL A 94 3.16 13.92 16.95
N TYR A 95 2.19 13.15 16.44
CA TYR A 95 0.98 12.81 17.19
C TYR A 95 0.48 11.42 16.81
N PHE A 96 -0.05 10.70 17.80
CA PHE A 96 -0.60 9.36 17.62
C PHE A 96 -1.86 9.16 18.44
N TYR A 97 -2.87 8.58 17.82
CA TYR A 97 -4.11 8.21 18.48
C TYR A 97 -4.53 6.80 18.06
N LYS A 98 -4.89 5.97 19.02
CA LYS A 98 -5.43 4.63 18.78
C LYS A 98 -6.84 4.55 19.39
N MET A 99 -7.83 4.28 18.54
CA MET A 99 -9.19 3.98 19.00
C MET A 99 -9.23 2.64 19.74
N ASP A 100 -10.18 2.49 20.66
CA ASP A 100 -10.38 1.23 21.34
C ASP A 100 -10.69 0.11 20.35
N GLN A 101 -10.22 -1.10 20.67
CA GLN A 101 -10.40 -2.31 19.86
C GLN A 101 -9.73 -2.26 18.46
N THR A 102 -8.86 -1.29 18.20
CA THR A 102 -8.03 -1.30 16.98
C THR A 102 -7.06 -2.49 17.02
N GLN A 103 -6.93 -3.20 15.90
CA GLN A 103 -6.00 -4.33 15.80
C GLN A 103 -4.55 -3.90 16.08
N VAL A 104 -3.76 -4.78 16.67
CA VAL A 104 -2.41 -4.46 17.16
C VAL A 104 -1.47 -4.04 16.00
N ALA A 105 -1.53 -4.71 14.87
CA ALA A 105 -0.69 -4.41 13.71
C ALA A 105 -0.90 -2.99 13.15
N SER A 106 -2.09 -2.40 13.33
CA SER A 106 -2.43 -1.09 12.79
C SER A 106 -1.59 0.04 13.37
N ILE A 107 -0.99 -0.13 14.56
CA ILE A 107 -0.09 0.86 15.17
C ILE A 107 1.10 1.14 14.24
N GLY A 108 1.82 0.11 13.85
CA GLY A 108 2.97 0.24 12.96
C GLY A 108 2.58 0.59 11.53
N ILE A 109 1.45 0.04 11.04
CA ILE A 109 0.97 0.30 9.67
C ILE A 109 0.56 1.77 9.51
N ALA A 110 -0.15 2.38 10.47
CA ALA A 110 -0.54 3.78 10.42
C ALA A 110 0.70 4.70 10.36
N GLN A 111 1.68 4.46 11.22
CA GLN A 111 2.95 5.20 11.20
C GLN A 111 3.70 5.01 9.88
N GLY A 112 3.77 3.79 9.36
CA GLY A 112 4.41 3.49 8.08
C GLY A 112 3.74 4.19 6.91
N LYS A 113 2.40 4.23 6.85
CA LYS A 113 1.63 4.96 5.83
C LYS A 113 1.90 6.48 5.91
N ALA A 114 1.89 7.06 7.11
CA ALA A 114 2.22 8.46 7.31
C ALA A 114 3.66 8.76 6.86
N ARG A 115 4.62 7.94 7.27
CA ARG A 115 6.03 8.08 6.90
C ARG A 115 6.25 7.96 5.40
N THR A 116 5.58 7.00 4.75
CA THR A 116 5.61 6.86 3.29
C THR A 116 5.09 8.12 2.61
N ALA A 117 3.96 8.67 3.06
CA ALA A 117 3.38 9.87 2.48
C ALA A 117 4.27 11.10 2.66
N ALA A 118 4.93 11.25 3.83
CA ALA A 118 5.86 12.33 4.11
C ALA A 118 7.10 12.28 3.23
N ARG A 119 7.81 11.16 3.24
CA ARG A 119 9.10 11.01 2.57
C ARG A 119 9.02 11.05 1.06
N PHE A 120 7.93 10.53 0.49
CA PHE A 120 7.72 10.50 -0.95
C PHE A 120 6.79 11.60 -1.46
N ARG A 121 6.30 12.50 -0.62
CA ARG A 121 5.45 13.66 -0.97
C ARG A 121 4.22 13.30 -1.79
N ARG A 122 3.62 12.12 -1.51
CA ARG A 122 2.44 11.60 -2.24
C ARG A 122 1.64 10.64 -1.37
N PRO A 123 0.37 10.40 -1.68
CA PRO A 123 -0.41 9.39 -0.98
C PRO A 123 0.25 8.02 -1.02
N SER A 124 0.23 7.30 0.12
CA SER A 124 0.81 5.95 0.22
C SER A 124 0.15 4.94 -0.71
N GLY A 125 -1.12 5.19 -1.11
CA GLY A 125 -1.84 4.41 -2.11
C GLY A 125 -1.20 4.42 -3.50
N ALA A 126 -0.39 5.43 -3.84
CA ALA A 126 0.36 5.44 -5.10
C ALA A 126 1.33 4.25 -5.19
N PHE A 127 1.89 3.83 -4.06
CA PHE A 127 2.76 2.65 -4.01
C PHE A 127 1.96 1.34 -4.09
N PHE A 128 0.73 1.30 -3.56
CA PHE A 128 -0.16 0.16 -3.78
C PHE A 128 -0.41 -0.07 -5.28
N THR A 129 -0.67 0.99 -6.03
CA THR A 129 -0.82 0.90 -7.49
C THR A 129 0.49 0.49 -8.17
N LEU A 130 1.63 1.06 -7.76
CA LEU A 130 2.94 0.70 -8.29
C LEU A 130 3.27 -0.78 -8.09
N MET A 131 2.94 -1.36 -6.92
CA MET A 131 3.18 -2.78 -6.60
C MET A 131 2.43 -3.74 -7.54
N GLN A 132 1.40 -3.27 -8.26
CA GLN A 132 0.66 -4.07 -9.23
C GLN A 132 1.30 -4.06 -10.63
N THR A 133 2.40 -3.36 -10.80
CA THR A 133 3.17 -3.27 -12.06
C THR A 133 4.48 -4.07 -11.96
N PRO A 134 5.12 -4.43 -13.07
CA PRO A 134 6.44 -5.04 -13.05
C PRO A 134 7.50 -4.22 -12.28
N ALA A 135 7.37 -2.89 -12.26
CA ALA A 135 8.26 -2.01 -11.51
C ALA A 135 8.06 -2.09 -9.99
N GLY A 136 6.93 -2.66 -9.53
CA GLY A 136 6.62 -2.82 -8.10
C GLY A 136 7.63 -3.66 -7.34
N ALA A 137 8.28 -4.62 -7.99
CA ALA A 137 9.31 -5.45 -7.37
C ALA A 137 10.47 -4.61 -6.79
N PHE A 138 10.73 -3.43 -7.34
CA PHE A 138 11.79 -2.53 -6.88
C PHE A 138 11.33 -1.53 -5.82
N ALA A 139 10.02 -1.35 -5.63
CA ALA A 139 9.49 -0.34 -4.71
C ALA A 139 9.98 -0.54 -3.26
N SER A 140 10.08 -1.78 -2.82
CA SER A 140 10.58 -2.13 -1.47
C SER A 140 12.07 -1.80 -1.26
N THR A 141 12.82 -1.58 -2.34
CA THR A 141 14.24 -1.19 -2.25
C THR A 141 14.44 0.31 -2.04
N LEU A 142 13.38 1.13 -2.23
CA LEU A 142 13.46 2.59 -2.11
C LEU A 142 13.54 3.04 -0.64
N ASP A 143 12.80 2.39 0.23
CA ASP A 143 12.78 2.64 1.67
C ASP A 143 12.28 1.36 2.37
N PRO A 144 13.04 0.78 3.32
CA PRO A 144 12.64 -0.45 4.03
C PRO A 144 11.41 -0.25 4.92
N THR A 145 11.02 0.99 5.20
CA THR A 145 9.84 1.33 6.00
C THR A 145 8.61 1.68 5.17
N LEU A 146 8.70 1.56 3.83
CA LEU A 146 7.62 1.85 2.91
C LEU A 146 6.41 0.93 3.16
N VAL A 147 5.22 1.54 3.29
CA VAL A 147 3.95 0.83 3.38
C VAL A 147 3.10 1.16 2.16
N ALA A 148 3.02 0.21 1.23
CA ALA A 148 2.27 0.33 -0.02
C ALA A 148 0.79 -0.01 0.21
N SER A 149 0.03 0.90 0.81
CA SER A 149 -1.40 0.74 1.09
C SER A 149 -2.08 2.09 1.16
N HIS A 150 -3.39 2.16 0.86
CA HIS A 150 -4.17 3.37 1.00
C HIS A 150 -4.27 3.81 2.46
N GLY A 151 -4.46 5.11 2.71
CA GLY A 151 -4.66 5.68 4.04
C GLY A 151 -3.49 6.51 4.57
N GLY A 152 -2.47 6.82 3.75
CA GLY A 152 -1.45 7.81 4.04
C GLY A 152 -1.60 9.02 3.11
N PHE A 153 -1.60 10.26 3.64
CA PHE A 153 -1.73 11.50 2.87
C PHE A 153 -0.77 12.57 3.34
N PRO A 154 -0.12 13.31 2.43
CA PRO A 154 0.58 14.53 2.77
C PRO A 154 -0.35 15.56 3.40
N LEU A 155 0.16 16.34 4.35
CA LEU A 155 -0.48 17.53 4.92
C LEU A 155 0.16 18.75 4.28
N ILE A 156 -0.63 19.51 3.51
CA ILE A 156 -0.14 20.62 2.70
C ILE A 156 -0.81 21.90 3.16
N GLU A 157 -0.01 22.87 3.58
CA GLU A 157 -0.46 24.20 4.01
C GLU A 157 0.28 25.28 3.22
N GLY A 158 -0.46 26.19 2.60
CA GLY A 158 0.10 27.24 1.75
C GLY A 158 1.00 26.69 0.62
N GLY A 159 0.65 25.54 0.04
CA GLY A 159 1.42 24.89 -1.02
C GLY A 159 2.68 24.17 -0.56
N LYS A 160 2.95 24.09 0.75
CA LYS A 160 4.12 23.41 1.33
C LYS A 160 3.69 22.22 2.17
N MET A 161 4.48 21.15 2.13
CA MET A 161 4.21 19.98 2.95
C MET A 161 4.75 20.20 4.36
N ILE A 162 3.85 20.20 5.34
CA ILE A 162 4.15 20.40 6.76
C ILE A 162 4.21 19.09 7.55
N GLY A 163 3.87 17.97 6.91
CA GLY A 163 3.85 16.64 7.51
C GLY A 163 2.99 15.68 6.71
N ALA A 164 2.59 14.59 7.32
CA ALA A 164 1.68 13.63 6.73
C ALA A 164 0.85 12.90 7.80
N ILE A 165 -0.34 12.42 7.41
CA ILE A 165 -1.21 11.58 8.23
C ILE A 165 -1.26 10.16 7.68
N GLY A 166 -1.39 9.16 8.54
CA GLY A 166 -1.61 7.76 8.19
C GLY A 166 -2.64 7.09 9.09
N CYS A 167 -3.59 6.39 8.49
CA CYS A 167 -4.64 5.63 9.18
C CYS A 167 -4.54 4.14 8.86
N SER A 168 -4.87 3.30 9.84
CA SER A 168 -4.96 1.85 9.67
C SER A 168 -5.91 1.24 10.69
N GLY A 169 -6.68 0.22 10.28
CA GLY A 169 -7.56 -0.53 11.17
C GLY A 169 -8.82 -1.04 10.48
N ALA A 170 -9.12 -0.55 9.30
CA ALA A 170 -10.19 -1.00 8.44
C ALA A 170 -9.61 -1.54 7.11
N THR A 171 -10.38 -1.54 6.02
CA THR A 171 -9.80 -1.79 4.70
C THR A 171 -8.98 -0.59 4.25
N GLY A 172 -8.03 -0.79 3.32
CA GLY A 172 -7.21 0.31 2.81
C GLY A 172 -8.03 1.50 2.30
N ASP A 173 -9.14 1.25 1.62
CA ASP A 173 -10.02 2.29 1.11
C ASP A 173 -10.75 3.04 2.24
N GLN A 174 -11.23 2.33 3.26
CA GLN A 174 -11.86 2.92 4.44
C GLN A 174 -10.86 3.74 5.26
N ASP A 175 -9.65 3.23 5.45
CA ASP A 175 -8.53 3.97 6.02
C ASP A 175 -8.28 5.26 5.24
N GLY A 176 -8.34 5.17 3.89
CA GLY A 176 -8.21 6.29 2.98
C GLY A 176 -9.27 7.36 3.18
N VAL A 177 -10.54 6.98 3.29
CA VAL A 177 -11.65 7.92 3.53
C VAL A 177 -11.46 8.69 4.82
N ALA A 178 -11.20 7.98 5.93
CA ALA A 178 -11.03 8.62 7.23
C ALA A 178 -9.79 9.54 7.26
N CYS A 179 -8.66 9.07 6.74
CA CYS A 179 -7.42 9.85 6.73
C CYS A 179 -7.51 11.09 5.83
N LYS A 180 -8.19 10.96 4.67
CA LYS A 180 -8.41 12.08 3.76
C LYS A 180 -9.20 13.20 4.43
N ALA A 181 -10.24 12.85 5.20
CA ALA A 181 -11.01 13.85 5.96
C ALA A 181 -10.15 14.63 6.96
N GLY A 182 -9.17 13.96 7.60
CA GLY A 182 -8.17 14.63 8.43
C GLY A 182 -7.26 15.53 7.61
N ALA A 183 -6.70 15.02 6.51
CA ALA A 183 -5.79 15.79 5.65
C ALA A 183 -6.44 17.04 5.06
N ASP A 184 -7.73 16.99 4.71
CA ASP A 184 -8.48 18.10 4.11
C ASP A 184 -8.73 19.27 5.08
N THR A 185 -8.46 19.12 6.37
CA THR A 185 -8.50 20.22 7.35
C THR A 185 -7.29 21.15 7.26
N VAL A 186 -6.24 20.73 6.57
CA VAL A 186 -5.04 21.52 6.33
C VAL A 186 -5.14 22.15 4.93
N LYS A 187 -4.96 23.48 4.83
CA LYS A 187 -5.10 24.23 3.57
C LYS A 187 -3.95 25.24 3.43
#